data_8748f061968c6257b77e7eadcd4efc46
#
_entry.id   8748f061968c6257b77e7eadcd4efc46
#
_cell.length_a   1.000
_cell.length_b   1.000
_cell.length_c   1.000
_cell.angle_alpha   90.00
_cell.angle_beta   90.00
_cell.angle_gamma   90.00
#
_symmetry.space_group_name_H-M   'P 1'
#
loop_
_entity.id
_entity.type
_entity.pdbx_description
1 polymer ?
#
loop_
_entity_poly.entity_id
_entity_poly.type
_entity_poly.pdbx_seq_one_letter_code
_entity_poly.pdbx_strand_id
1 'polypeptide(L)'
;MVINTLDELGFFYDGAGIDICDINKNGTPDLLMMVYDAPEGENSFRYQIAFDLQSNGNYLSLSPVYEVPGLGHDGDGAGVAVGDIDNNGTLDILFMALDAPSGKDKFVYEILPDIDKYGNSYAKPIYTPRFPDSLSPCDTGQGAACCLYDLDNNGFLDAIFVAIENIKGKSNSWKYVTGHNLNKQGVPMC
;
A
#
# COMPACT_ATOMS: atom_id res chain seq x y z
N MET A 1 -19.12 19.33 -5.05
CA MET A 1 -18.45 18.33 -4.21
C MET A 1 -19.24 17.05 -4.33
N VAL A 2 -18.63 15.94 -4.71
CA VAL A 2 -19.24 14.60 -4.75
C VAL A 2 -18.67 13.83 -3.57
N ILE A 3 -19.54 13.17 -2.81
CA ILE A 3 -19.14 12.27 -1.73
C ILE A 3 -19.62 10.88 -2.15
N ASN A 4 -18.67 9.98 -2.38
CA ASN A 4 -18.96 8.57 -2.62
C ASN A 4 -18.71 7.81 -1.31
N THR A 5 -19.66 6.99 -0.89
CA THR A 5 -19.53 6.12 0.27
C THR A 5 -19.42 4.69 -0.20
N LEU A 6 -18.44 3.97 0.32
CA LEU A 6 -18.20 2.56 0.06
C LEU A 6 -18.31 1.82 1.38
N ASP A 7 -19.34 1.01 1.53
CA ASP A 7 -19.70 0.38 2.81
C ASP A 7 -19.09 -1.04 2.96
N GLU A 8 -18.31 -1.52 1.97
CA GLU A 8 -17.93 -2.93 1.91
C GLU A 8 -16.51 -3.25 2.40
N LEU A 9 -15.64 -2.23 2.58
CA LEU A 9 -14.25 -2.48 2.96
C LEU A 9 -14.06 -2.93 4.41
N GLY A 10 -15.06 -2.79 5.27
CA GLY A 10 -15.05 -3.32 6.64
C GLY A 10 -15.31 -2.28 7.73
N PHE A 11 -15.44 -2.78 8.96
CA PHE A 11 -15.62 -1.97 10.16
C PHE A 11 -14.38 -2.13 11.01
N PHE A 12 -13.87 -1.05 11.59
CA PHE A 12 -12.62 -1.00 12.36
C PHE A 12 -11.40 -1.37 11.52
N TYR A 13 -10.46 -0.47 11.42
CA TYR A 13 -9.22 -0.63 10.67
C TYR A 13 -8.09 0.17 11.32
N ASP A 14 -6.88 -0.32 11.18
CA ASP A 14 -5.67 0.32 11.71
C ASP A 14 -5.01 1.26 10.71
N GLY A 15 -5.42 1.20 9.46
CA GLY A 15 -4.88 2.09 8.44
C GLY A 15 -5.62 1.99 7.11
N ALA A 16 -5.49 3.02 6.32
CA ALA A 16 -6.05 3.08 4.98
C ALA A 16 -5.07 3.72 4.00
N GLY A 17 -5.19 3.37 2.73
CA GLY A 17 -4.40 3.94 1.66
C GLY A 17 -5.19 4.03 0.36
N ILE A 18 -4.75 4.91 -0.51
CA ILE A 18 -5.29 5.05 -1.86
C ILE A 18 -4.14 5.22 -2.86
N ASP A 19 -4.38 4.77 -4.09
CA ASP A 19 -3.54 5.10 -5.23
C ASP A 19 -4.38 5.23 -6.50
N ILE A 20 -3.85 5.95 -7.48
CA ILE A 20 -4.51 6.19 -8.77
C ILE A 20 -3.63 5.66 -9.90
N CYS A 21 -4.16 4.72 -10.66
CA CYS A 21 -3.48 4.12 -11.80
C CYS A 21 -4.52 3.67 -12.85
N ASP A 22 -4.14 3.58 -14.09
CA ASP A 22 -4.96 2.94 -15.15
C ASP A 22 -4.76 1.42 -15.10
N ILE A 23 -5.48 0.77 -14.18
CA ILE A 23 -5.32 -0.66 -13.88
C ILE A 23 -5.76 -1.54 -15.04
N ASN A 24 -6.87 -1.16 -15.69
CA ASN A 24 -7.43 -1.93 -16.80
C ASN A 24 -6.85 -1.55 -18.16
N LYS A 25 -5.92 -0.58 -18.21
CA LYS A 25 -5.19 -0.11 -19.40
C LYS A 25 -6.11 0.42 -20.52
N ASN A 26 -7.20 1.09 -20.13
CA ASN A 26 -8.16 1.67 -21.07
C ASN A 26 -7.95 3.18 -21.33
N GLY A 27 -7.00 3.80 -20.68
CA GLY A 27 -6.65 5.22 -20.78
C GLY A 27 -7.41 6.12 -19.80
N THR A 28 -8.22 5.55 -18.90
CA THR A 28 -8.93 6.28 -17.84
C THR A 28 -8.35 5.88 -16.47
N PRO A 29 -8.11 6.82 -15.56
CA PRO A 29 -7.57 6.47 -14.25
C PRO A 29 -8.61 5.72 -13.40
N ASP A 30 -8.12 4.74 -12.66
CA ASP A 30 -8.87 3.98 -11.65
C ASP A 30 -8.36 4.38 -10.26
N LEU A 31 -9.22 4.27 -9.24
CA LEU A 31 -8.86 4.51 -7.85
C LEU A 31 -8.84 3.18 -7.09
N LEU A 32 -7.66 2.80 -6.65
CA LEU A 32 -7.51 1.72 -5.68
C LEU A 32 -7.66 2.28 -4.27
N MET A 33 -8.47 1.63 -3.46
CA MET A 33 -8.69 1.95 -2.05
C MET A 33 -8.37 0.72 -1.22
N MET A 34 -7.64 0.88 -0.15
CA MET A 34 -7.20 -0.19 0.73
C MET A 34 -7.43 0.16 2.18
N VAL A 35 -7.79 -0.84 2.97
CA VAL A 35 -7.81 -0.80 4.44
C VAL A 35 -7.01 -1.97 5.00
N TYR A 36 -6.41 -1.77 6.16
CA TYR A 36 -5.65 -2.77 6.89
C TYR A 36 -6.35 -3.15 8.19
N ASP A 37 -6.29 -4.42 8.55
CA ASP A 37 -6.94 -5.04 9.72
C ASP A 37 -8.46 -4.78 9.78
N ALA A 38 -9.12 -5.00 8.68
CA ALA A 38 -10.56 -4.86 8.56
C ALA A 38 -11.25 -6.20 8.19
N PRO A 39 -11.96 -6.87 9.12
CA PRO A 39 -12.26 -6.45 10.50
C PRO A 39 -11.07 -6.58 11.45
N GLU A 40 -11.12 -5.86 12.55
CA GLU A 40 -10.07 -5.87 13.58
C GLU A 40 -9.70 -7.29 14.01
N GLY A 41 -8.42 -7.58 14.09
CA GLY A 41 -7.86 -8.87 14.49
C GLY A 41 -7.70 -9.90 13.39
N GLU A 42 -8.09 -9.60 12.14
CA GLU A 42 -7.85 -10.50 11.00
C GLU A 42 -6.49 -10.25 10.35
N ASN A 43 -5.88 -9.10 10.58
CA ASN A 43 -4.54 -8.75 10.09
C ASN A 43 -4.41 -8.92 8.56
N SER A 44 -5.44 -8.55 7.82
CA SER A 44 -5.47 -8.64 6.37
C SER A 44 -5.54 -7.27 5.73
N PHE A 45 -5.04 -7.15 4.51
CA PHE A 45 -5.36 -6.03 3.64
C PHE A 45 -6.64 -6.34 2.87
N ARG A 46 -7.56 -5.41 2.85
CA ARG A 46 -8.70 -5.44 1.94
C ARG A 46 -8.62 -4.28 1.00
N TYR A 47 -8.87 -4.53 -0.27
CA TYR A 47 -8.88 -3.47 -1.26
C TYR A 47 -10.03 -3.61 -2.24
N GLN A 48 -10.38 -2.48 -2.82
CA GLN A 48 -11.41 -2.37 -3.85
C GLN A 48 -10.97 -1.32 -4.86
N ILE A 49 -11.39 -1.49 -6.11
CA ILE A 49 -11.04 -0.57 -7.19
C ILE A 49 -12.31 0.06 -7.74
N ALA A 50 -12.32 1.39 -7.76
CA ALA A 50 -13.32 2.17 -8.46
C ALA A 50 -12.78 2.47 -9.86
N PHE A 51 -13.34 1.80 -10.86
CA PHE A 51 -12.92 1.90 -12.25
C PHE A 51 -13.45 3.14 -12.94
N ASP A 52 -12.61 3.68 -13.82
CA ASP A 52 -12.97 4.78 -14.72
C ASP A 52 -13.46 6.04 -13.99
N LEU A 53 -12.57 6.64 -13.22
CA LEU A 53 -12.83 7.89 -12.53
C LEU A 53 -13.18 9.01 -13.51
N GLN A 54 -14.34 9.62 -13.29
CA GLN A 54 -14.84 10.72 -14.09
C GLN A 54 -14.36 12.06 -13.54
N SER A 55 -14.29 13.07 -14.39
CA SER A 55 -13.90 14.44 -13.99
C SER A 55 -14.80 15.06 -12.91
N ASN A 56 -16.00 14.55 -12.72
CA ASN A 56 -16.93 14.95 -11.66
C ASN A 56 -16.70 14.18 -10.34
N GLY A 57 -15.75 13.24 -10.30
CA GLY A 57 -15.42 12.43 -9.12
C GLY A 57 -16.24 11.15 -8.99
N ASN A 58 -17.13 10.83 -9.92
CA ASN A 58 -17.82 9.53 -9.96
C ASN A 58 -16.91 8.46 -10.62
N TYR A 59 -17.32 7.22 -10.52
CA TYR A 59 -16.71 6.08 -11.20
C TYR A 59 -17.77 5.29 -11.98
N LEU A 60 -17.35 4.46 -12.93
CA LEU A 60 -18.30 3.66 -13.73
C LEU A 60 -18.66 2.34 -13.08
N SER A 61 -17.71 1.67 -12.42
CA SER A 61 -17.94 0.39 -11.77
C SER A 61 -16.99 0.16 -10.61
N LEU A 62 -17.35 -0.81 -9.73
CA LEU A 62 -16.50 -1.26 -8.63
C LEU A 62 -16.06 -2.70 -8.86
N SER A 63 -14.84 -3.02 -8.44
CA SER A 63 -14.43 -4.41 -8.30
C SER A 63 -15.15 -5.08 -7.12
N PRO A 64 -15.12 -6.41 -7.01
CA PRO A 64 -15.31 -7.07 -5.73
C PRO A 64 -14.31 -6.53 -4.68
N VAL A 65 -14.60 -6.74 -3.40
CA VAL A 65 -13.60 -6.59 -2.35
C VAL A 65 -12.66 -7.79 -2.42
N TYR A 66 -11.37 -7.50 -2.53
CA TYR A 66 -10.31 -8.51 -2.45
C TYR A 66 -9.69 -8.50 -1.07
N GLU A 67 -9.30 -9.67 -0.61
CA GLU A 67 -8.62 -9.82 0.67
C GLU A 67 -7.25 -10.48 0.44
N VAL A 68 -6.23 -9.88 1.04
CA VAL A 68 -4.86 -10.37 1.02
C VAL A 68 -4.45 -10.63 2.46
N PRO A 69 -4.01 -11.85 2.81
CA PRO A 69 -3.52 -12.14 4.14
C PRO A 69 -2.42 -11.15 4.52
N GLY A 70 -2.59 -10.49 5.64
CA GLY A 70 -1.71 -9.41 6.04
C GLY A 70 -0.42 -9.89 6.69
N LEU A 71 0.40 -8.93 7.06
CA LEU A 71 1.73 -9.12 7.65
C LEU A 71 1.69 -9.58 9.11
N GLY A 72 0.51 -9.92 9.60
CA GLY A 72 0.28 -10.74 10.77
C GLY A 72 0.45 -10.05 12.11
N HIS A 73 -0.20 -8.94 12.37
CA HIS A 73 -0.52 -8.35 13.70
C HIS A 73 -0.99 -6.90 13.55
N ASP A 74 -1.55 -6.35 14.62
CA ASP A 74 -1.96 -4.95 14.74
C ASP A 74 -0.88 -4.00 14.23
N GLY A 75 -1.25 -2.99 13.47
CA GLY A 75 -0.37 -1.96 12.94
C GLY A 75 -0.93 -0.57 13.21
N ASP A 76 -0.07 0.45 13.22
CA ASP A 76 -0.44 1.84 13.53
C ASP A 76 -0.66 2.71 12.30
N GLY A 77 -0.52 2.13 11.11
CA GLY A 77 -0.73 2.84 9.85
C GLY A 77 -0.47 1.95 8.65
N ALA A 78 -1.04 2.30 7.52
CA ALA A 78 -0.89 1.53 6.30
C ALA A 78 -0.80 2.43 5.06
N GLY A 79 -0.29 1.87 3.98
CA GLY A 79 -0.20 2.51 2.68
C GLY A 79 -0.32 1.50 1.55
N VAL A 80 -0.66 1.98 0.36
CA VAL A 80 -0.75 1.18 -0.84
C VAL A 80 -0.17 1.96 -2.02
N ALA A 81 0.46 1.25 -2.94
CA ALA A 81 0.91 1.81 -4.22
C ALA A 81 0.81 0.75 -5.33
N VAL A 82 0.56 1.21 -6.55
CA VAL A 82 0.40 0.35 -7.73
C VAL A 82 1.48 0.69 -8.76
N GLY A 83 2.14 -0.33 -9.31
CA GLY A 83 3.14 -0.16 -10.35
C GLY A 83 3.65 -1.50 -10.88
N ASP A 84 4.33 -1.47 -12.01
CA ASP A 84 5.03 -2.64 -12.58
C ASP A 84 6.39 -2.77 -11.87
N ILE A 85 6.39 -3.46 -10.71
CA ILE A 85 7.54 -3.50 -9.80
C ILE A 85 8.67 -4.36 -10.38
N ASP A 86 8.34 -5.45 -11.05
CA ASP A 86 9.33 -6.37 -11.61
C ASP A 86 9.62 -6.13 -13.11
N ASN A 87 9.02 -5.07 -13.67
CA ASN A 87 9.19 -4.61 -15.05
C ASN A 87 8.82 -5.68 -16.09
N ASN A 88 7.77 -6.45 -15.83
CA ASN A 88 7.26 -7.51 -16.69
C ASN A 88 6.10 -7.06 -17.60
N GLY A 89 5.65 -5.82 -17.46
CA GLY A 89 4.55 -5.22 -18.20
C GLY A 89 3.18 -5.42 -17.56
N THR A 90 3.11 -6.05 -16.38
CA THR A 90 1.90 -6.25 -15.58
C THR A 90 1.99 -5.39 -14.31
N LEU A 91 0.88 -4.89 -13.82
CA LEU A 91 0.88 -4.10 -12.58
C LEU A 91 0.88 -5.01 -11.35
N ASP A 92 1.56 -4.55 -10.33
CA ASP A 92 1.62 -5.14 -9.00
C ASP A 92 1.04 -4.17 -7.97
N ILE A 93 0.62 -4.68 -6.82
CA ILE A 93 0.20 -3.86 -5.68
C ILE A 93 1.19 -4.05 -4.55
N LEU A 94 1.77 -2.95 -4.09
CA LEU A 94 2.57 -2.90 -2.87
C LEU A 94 1.67 -2.47 -1.72
N PHE A 95 1.56 -3.31 -0.70
CA PHE A 95 0.91 -3.00 0.57
C PHE A 95 1.96 -2.78 1.64
N MET A 96 1.78 -1.76 2.45
CA MET A 96 2.68 -1.44 3.55
C MET A 96 1.90 -1.27 4.84
N ALA A 97 2.45 -1.79 5.93
CA ALA A 97 1.99 -1.53 7.28
C ALA A 97 3.14 -1.03 8.15
N LEU A 98 2.82 -0.11 9.06
CA LEU A 98 3.73 0.39 10.07
C LEU A 98 3.42 -0.30 11.39
N ASP A 99 4.46 -0.64 12.15
CA ASP A 99 4.38 -1.27 13.46
C ASP A 99 3.63 -2.62 13.48
N ALA A 100 3.74 -3.36 12.41
CA ALA A 100 3.16 -4.70 12.30
C ALA A 100 4.25 -5.78 12.50
N PRO A 101 4.34 -6.50 13.63
CA PRO A 101 3.44 -6.43 14.79
C PRO A 101 3.69 -5.21 15.66
N SER A 102 2.66 -4.79 16.37
CA SER A 102 2.69 -3.66 17.30
C SER A 102 3.90 -3.68 18.22
N GLY A 103 4.49 -2.51 18.49
CA GLY A 103 5.70 -2.33 19.30
C GLY A 103 7.01 -2.72 18.62
N LYS A 104 7.03 -2.91 17.31
CA LYS A 104 8.24 -3.16 16.53
C LYS A 104 8.75 -1.94 15.78
N ASP A 105 7.95 -0.89 15.67
CA ASP A 105 8.30 0.41 15.08
C ASP A 105 8.96 0.29 13.70
N LYS A 106 8.46 -0.59 12.85
CA LYS A 106 9.07 -0.93 11.56
C LYS A 106 8.08 -0.83 10.42
N PHE A 107 8.60 -0.42 9.28
CA PHE A 107 7.91 -0.65 8.02
C PHE A 107 7.99 -2.12 7.64
N VAL A 108 6.85 -2.70 7.34
CA VAL A 108 6.72 -4.03 6.75
C VAL A 108 5.90 -3.87 5.49
N TYR A 109 6.23 -4.60 4.45
CA TYR A 109 5.47 -4.54 3.22
C TYR A 109 5.39 -5.91 2.54
N GLU A 110 4.39 -6.06 1.72
CA GLU A 110 4.22 -7.19 0.82
C GLU A 110 3.80 -6.71 -0.56
N ILE A 111 4.07 -7.53 -1.55
CA ILE A 111 3.69 -7.26 -2.94
C ILE A 111 2.74 -8.35 -3.39
N LEU A 112 1.60 -7.94 -3.92
CA LEU A 112 0.68 -8.79 -4.66
C LEU A 112 1.02 -8.65 -6.13
N PRO A 113 1.69 -9.64 -6.75
CA PRO A 113 2.18 -9.50 -8.11
C PRO A 113 1.10 -9.78 -9.15
N ASP A 114 1.30 -9.24 -10.34
CA ASP A 114 0.57 -9.57 -11.57
C ASP A 114 -0.96 -9.44 -11.44
N ILE A 115 -1.45 -8.26 -11.10
CA ILE A 115 -2.90 -8.03 -11.09
C ILE A 115 -3.46 -7.98 -12.51
N ASP A 116 -4.58 -8.63 -12.72
CA ASP A 116 -5.31 -8.58 -13.96
C ASP A 116 -6.10 -7.25 -14.13
N LYS A 117 -6.72 -7.06 -15.27
CA LYS A 117 -7.54 -5.87 -15.57
C LYS A 117 -8.75 -5.66 -14.66
N TYR A 118 -9.08 -6.62 -13.82
CA TYR A 118 -10.13 -6.51 -12.80
C TYR A 118 -9.55 -6.23 -11.42
N GLY A 119 -8.22 -6.18 -11.33
CA GLY A 119 -7.49 -5.92 -10.10
C GLY A 119 -7.25 -7.16 -9.24
N ASN A 120 -7.54 -8.37 -9.76
CA ASN A 120 -7.29 -9.61 -9.04
C ASN A 120 -5.93 -10.19 -9.41
N SER A 121 -5.24 -10.79 -8.44
CA SER A 121 -4.04 -11.60 -8.69
C SER A 121 -4.30 -13.05 -8.33
N TYR A 122 -3.79 -13.95 -9.14
CA TYR A 122 -3.77 -15.38 -8.87
C TYR A 122 -2.46 -15.86 -8.25
N ALA A 123 -1.51 -14.96 -8.12
CA ALA A 123 -0.24 -15.24 -7.47
C ALA A 123 -0.36 -15.11 -5.95
N LYS A 124 0.59 -15.73 -5.25
CA LYS A 124 0.70 -15.53 -3.81
C LYS A 124 1.44 -14.23 -3.52
N PRO A 125 1.03 -13.49 -2.49
CA PRO A 125 1.78 -12.33 -2.04
C PRO A 125 3.23 -12.69 -1.74
N ILE A 126 4.12 -11.78 -2.11
CA ILE A 126 5.55 -11.88 -1.82
C ILE A 126 5.82 -11.10 -0.55
N TYR A 127 6.16 -11.82 0.51
CA TYR A 127 6.57 -11.20 1.77
C TYR A 127 8.02 -10.75 1.66
N THR A 128 8.24 -9.49 1.94
CA THR A 128 9.59 -8.95 1.96
C THR A 128 10.15 -8.93 3.38
N PRO A 129 11.46 -9.13 3.54
CA PRO A 129 12.08 -8.98 4.84
C PRO A 129 11.89 -7.54 5.34
N ARG A 130 11.76 -7.41 6.64
CA ARG A 130 11.65 -6.11 7.31
C ARG A 130 12.81 -5.20 6.92
N PHE A 131 12.55 -3.93 6.77
CA PHE A 131 13.63 -2.95 6.70
C PHE A 131 14.55 -3.07 7.92
N PRO A 132 15.87 -2.85 7.76
CA PRO A 132 16.82 -2.90 8.86
C PRO A 132 16.37 -2.03 10.04
N ASP A 133 16.69 -2.44 11.25
CA ASP A 133 16.33 -1.72 12.49
C ASP A 133 16.81 -0.26 12.51
N SER A 134 17.89 0.05 11.80
CA SER A 134 18.39 1.41 11.64
C SER A 134 17.45 2.36 10.89
N LEU A 135 16.44 1.82 10.23
CA LEU A 135 15.44 2.56 9.47
C LEU A 135 14.08 2.59 10.16
N SER A 136 14.00 2.10 11.39
CA SER A 136 12.78 2.18 12.22
C SER A 136 12.41 3.63 12.45
N PRO A 137 11.23 4.07 12.01
CA PRO A 137 10.92 5.50 12.06
C PRO A 137 10.48 5.99 13.42
N CYS A 138 9.90 5.16 14.29
CA CYS A 138 9.10 5.68 15.40
C CYS A 138 8.94 4.75 16.58
N ASP A 139 8.69 5.34 17.75
CA ASP A 139 8.22 4.64 18.96
C ASP A 139 6.70 4.39 18.94
N THR A 140 5.93 5.18 18.20
CA THR A 140 4.48 4.99 17.98
C THR A 140 4.10 5.76 16.73
N GLY A 141 3.88 5.06 15.62
CA GLY A 141 3.36 5.67 14.40
C GLY A 141 1.87 5.94 14.51
N GLN A 142 1.41 7.08 13.99
CA GLN A 142 -0.02 7.41 13.93
C GLN A 142 -0.49 7.63 12.48
N GLY A 143 0.34 7.31 11.52
CA GLY A 143 0.00 7.41 10.12
C GLY A 143 1.21 7.08 9.26
N ALA A 144 0.97 6.37 8.20
CA ALA A 144 1.98 5.96 7.25
C ALA A 144 1.43 6.05 5.82
N ALA A 145 2.33 6.14 4.86
CA ALA A 145 2.01 6.07 3.45
C ALA A 145 3.19 5.49 2.66
N CYS A 146 2.93 5.00 1.47
CA CYS A 146 3.97 4.62 0.54
C CYS A 146 3.65 5.12 -0.86
N CYS A 147 4.67 5.18 -1.70
CA CYS A 147 4.52 5.37 -3.14
C CYS A 147 5.62 4.64 -3.89
N LEU A 148 5.38 4.42 -5.18
CA LEU A 148 6.33 3.85 -6.13
C LEU A 148 6.73 4.92 -7.14
N TYR A 149 8.03 5.08 -7.38
CA TYR A 149 8.54 6.00 -8.39
C TYR A 149 9.95 5.60 -8.80
N ASP A 150 10.31 5.76 -10.05
CA ASP A 150 11.69 5.60 -10.54
C ASP A 150 12.45 6.91 -10.28
N LEU A 151 13.14 6.99 -9.12
CA LEU A 151 13.78 8.21 -8.63
C LEU A 151 15.03 8.59 -9.42
N ASP A 152 15.75 7.59 -9.93
CA ASP A 152 17.02 7.79 -10.62
C ASP A 152 16.92 7.59 -12.14
N ASN A 153 15.70 7.35 -12.66
CA ASN A 153 15.39 7.14 -14.07
C ASN A 153 16.15 5.96 -14.70
N ASN A 154 16.32 4.89 -13.95
CA ASN A 154 16.99 3.68 -14.41
C ASN A 154 16.02 2.60 -14.96
N GLY A 155 14.73 2.84 -14.93
CA GLY A 155 13.67 1.95 -15.41
C GLY A 155 13.14 0.97 -14.38
N PHE A 156 13.62 1.01 -13.13
CA PHE A 156 13.10 0.22 -12.02
C PHE A 156 12.41 1.12 -10.99
N LEU A 157 11.32 0.63 -10.42
CA LEU A 157 10.60 1.38 -9.40
C LEU A 157 11.33 1.32 -8.05
N ASP A 158 11.39 2.47 -7.40
CA ASP A 158 11.80 2.61 -6.01
C ASP A 158 10.56 2.71 -5.13
N ALA A 159 10.61 2.13 -3.94
CA ALA A 159 9.57 2.29 -2.94
C ALA A 159 9.98 3.35 -1.92
N ILE A 160 9.09 4.30 -1.68
CA ILE A 160 9.27 5.32 -0.66
C ILE A 160 8.21 5.08 0.42
N PHE A 161 8.65 4.92 1.66
CA PHE A 161 7.77 4.77 2.82
C PHE A 161 7.93 5.97 3.74
N VAL A 162 6.84 6.50 4.23
CA VAL A 162 6.82 7.63 5.14
C VAL A 162 5.96 7.32 6.35
N ALA A 163 6.40 7.79 7.52
CA ALA A 163 5.62 7.74 8.75
C ALA A 163 5.70 9.06 9.52
N ILE A 164 4.65 9.33 10.29
CA ILE A 164 4.62 10.43 11.23
C ILE A 164 5.07 9.90 12.58
N GLU A 165 6.15 10.44 13.12
CA GLU A 165 6.62 10.13 14.45
C GLU A 165 5.89 11.02 15.46
N ASN A 166 5.14 10.42 16.37
CA ASN A 166 4.46 11.12 17.45
C ASN A 166 5.11 10.79 18.81
N ILE A 167 6.21 11.46 19.11
CA ILE A 167 6.87 11.32 20.42
C ILE A 167 6.16 12.23 21.41
N LYS A 168 5.58 11.66 22.45
CA LYS A 168 4.91 12.41 23.52
C LYS A 168 5.81 13.49 24.11
N GLY A 169 5.39 14.76 23.99
CA GLY A 169 6.13 15.91 24.50
C GLY A 169 7.20 16.48 23.60
N LYS A 170 7.30 16.00 22.35
CA LYS A 170 8.12 16.59 21.28
C LYS A 170 7.25 17.06 20.13
N SER A 171 7.78 17.88 19.25
CA SER A 171 7.13 18.20 17.98
C SER A 171 7.14 16.95 17.08
N ASN A 172 6.03 16.68 16.42
CA ASN A 172 5.94 15.60 15.44
C ASN A 172 6.98 15.79 14.33
N SER A 173 7.58 14.70 13.91
CA SER A 173 8.49 14.68 12.78
C SER A 173 8.02 13.67 11.73
N TRP A 174 8.40 13.94 10.49
CA TRP A 174 8.24 12.99 9.40
C TRP A 174 9.55 12.24 9.22
N LYS A 175 9.46 10.94 9.09
CA LYS A 175 10.57 10.10 8.66
C LYS A 175 10.19 9.37 7.40
N TYR A 176 11.14 9.20 6.51
CA TYR A 176 10.95 8.40 5.32
C TYR A 176 12.15 7.50 5.06
N VAL A 177 11.93 6.43 4.35
CA VAL A 177 12.95 5.53 3.86
C VAL A 177 12.67 5.18 2.41
N THR A 178 13.73 5.02 1.64
CA THR A 178 13.65 4.62 0.24
C THR A 178 14.28 3.25 0.05
N GLY A 179 13.54 2.34 -0.54
CA GLY A 179 14.06 1.06 -1.04
C GLY A 179 14.30 1.19 -2.53
N HIS A 180 15.58 1.27 -2.94
CA HIS A 180 15.93 1.45 -4.35
C HIS A 180 15.79 0.16 -5.15
N ASN A 181 15.33 0.29 -6.38
CA ASN A 181 15.30 -0.76 -7.39
C ASN A 181 14.66 -2.05 -6.87
N LEU A 182 13.36 -2.02 -6.60
CA LEU A 182 12.66 -3.22 -6.19
C LEU A 182 12.80 -4.30 -7.28
N ASN A 183 13.31 -5.45 -6.89
CA ASN A 183 13.37 -6.59 -7.80
C ASN A 183 12.04 -7.37 -7.78
N LYS A 184 11.93 -8.37 -8.64
CA LYS A 184 10.74 -9.22 -8.71
C LYS A 184 10.39 -9.98 -7.42
N GLN A 185 11.29 -10.03 -6.45
CA GLN A 185 11.03 -10.54 -5.12
C GLN A 185 10.63 -9.42 -4.16
N GLY A 186 10.49 -8.18 -4.64
CA GLY A 186 10.18 -7.01 -3.83
C GLY A 186 11.30 -6.57 -2.89
N VAL A 187 12.51 -7.05 -3.10
CA VAL A 187 13.66 -6.69 -2.28
C VAL A 187 14.42 -5.54 -2.94
N PRO A 188 14.72 -4.44 -2.22
CA PRO A 188 15.58 -3.39 -2.75
C PRO A 188 16.94 -3.95 -3.15
N MET A 189 17.40 -3.57 -4.35
CA MET A 189 18.75 -3.89 -4.80
C MET A 189 19.70 -2.80 -4.32
N CYS A 190 20.76 -3.21 -3.63
CA CYS A 190 21.81 -2.30 -3.15
C CYS A 190 22.72 -1.86 -4.29
#